data_994736ac25da99c1ab621bdd829d31d1
#
_entry.id   994736ac25da99c1ab621bdd829d31d1
#
_cell.length_a   1.000
_cell.length_b   1.000
_cell.length_c   1.000
_cell.angle_alpha   90.00
_cell.angle_beta   90.00
_cell.angle_gamma   90.00
#
_symmetry.space_group_name_H-M   'P 1'
#
loop_
_entity.id
_entity.type
_entity.pdbx_description
1 polymer ?
#
loop_
_entity_poly.entity_id
_entity_poly.type
_entity_poly.pdbx_seq_one_letter_code
_entity_poly.pdbx_strand_id
1 'polypeptide(L)'
;MTVKSILAIALAIGALIATILLVMEPLTDYSLLSLEWPGITAAYLFWGVVGGSAFVGIAIAWVVNAIVYGAGAFAVLIFLKLVIRALPK
;
A
#
# COMPACT_ATOMS: atom_id res chain seq x y z
N MET A 1 -16.88 5.05 -14.68
CA MET A 1 -16.30 4.16 -13.65
C MET A 1 -16.92 4.47 -12.30
N THR A 2 -17.41 3.47 -11.62
CA THR A 2 -18.05 3.66 -10.31
C THR A 2 -17.00 3.80 -9.20
N VAL A 3 -17.41 4.36 -8.05
CA VAL A 3 -16.52 4.44 -6.88
C VAL A 3 -16.09 3.05 -6.42
N LYS A 4 -16.97 2.06 -6.49
CA LYS A 4 -16.62 0.68 -6.14
C LYS A 4 -15.53 0.12 -7.05
N SER A 5 -15.62 0.39 -8.36
CA SER A 5 -14.58 -0.04 -9.31
C SER A 5 -13.26 0.65 -9.03
N ILE A 6 -13.29 1.95 -8.74
CA ILE A 6 -12.09 2.72 -8.40
C ILE A 6 -11.46 2.18 -7.13
N LEU A 7 -12.27 1.88 -6.12
CA LEU A 7 -11.78 1.32 -4.86
C LEU A 7 -11.10 -0.04 -5.08
N ALA A 8 -11.73 -0.91 -5.87
CA ALA A 8 -11.16 -2.23 -6.17
C ALA A 8 -9.83 -2.10 -6.91
N ILE A 9 -9.75 -1.22 -7.89
CA ILE A 9 -8.51 -0.97 -8.63
C ILE A 9 -7.44 -0.39 -7.70
N ALA A 10 -7.81 0.56 -6.85
CA ALA A 10 -6.88 1.18 -5.92
C ALA A 10 -6.32 0.17 -4.93
N LEU A 11 -7.16 -0.71 -4.39
CA LEU A 11 -6.71 -1.77 -3.49
C LEU A 11 -5.77 -2.74 -4.20
N ALA A 12 -6.08 -3.09 -5.45
CA ALA A 12 -5.22 -3.95 -6.25
C ALA A 12 -3.86 -3.29 -6.49
N ILE A 13 -3.83 -2.00 -6.81
CA ILE A 13 -2.59 -1.24 -6.98
C ILE A 13 -1.80 -1.21 -5.68
N GLY A 14 -2.45 -0.95 -4.55
CA GLY A 14 -1.79 -0.92 -3.25
C GLY A 14 -1.18 -2.27 -2.89
N ALA A 15 -1.93 -3.36 -3.10
CA ALA A 15 -1.43 -4.71 -2.86
C ALA A 15 -0.25 -5.04 -3.77
N LEU A 16 -0.31 -4.62 -5.03
CA LEU A 16 0.77 -4.84 -5.98
C LEU A 16 2.04 -4.09 -5.55
N ILE A 17 1.91 -2.82 -5.17
CA ILE A 17 3.04 -2.01 -4.69
C ILE A 17 3.64 -2.65 -3.44
N ALA A 18 2.83 -3.03 -2.47
CA ALA A 18 3.30 -3.66 -1.23
C ALA A 18 4.04 -4.96 -1.52
N THR A 19 3.54 -5.76 -2.44
CA THR A 19 4.17 -7.03 -2.83
C THR A 19 5.50 -6.78 -3.54
N ILE A 20 5.55 -5.82 -4.45
CA ILE A 20 6.78 -5.47 -5.16
C ILE A 20 7.84 -4.99 -4.17
N LEU A 21 7.48 -4.12 -3.23
CA LEU A 21 8.42 -3.62 -2.23
C LEU A 21 8.97 -4.76 -1.38
N LEU A 22 8.11 -5.69 -0.97
CA LEU A 22 8.52 -6.82 -0.15
C LEU A 22 9.48 -7.76 -0.91
N VAL A 23 9.17 -8.07 -2.16
CA VAL A 23 9.97 -8.99 -2.98
C VAL A 23 11.30 -8.35 -3.38
N MET A 24 11.31 -7.05 -3.66
CA MET A 24 12.50 -6.34 -4.11
C MET A 24 13.45 -5.98 -2.97
N GLU A 25 12.98 -6.03 -1.72
CA GLU A 25 13.77 -5.64 -0.56
C GLU A 25 15.15 -6.32 -0.52
N PRO A 26 15.23 -7.67 -0.54
CA PRO A 26 16.56 -8.33 -0.54
C PRO A 26 17.33 -8.14 -1.84
N LEU A 27 16.65 -7.88 -2.95
CA LEU A 27 17.32 -7.72 -4.25
C LEU A 27 17.98 -6.35 -4.39
N THR A 28 17.57 -5.36 -3.58
CA THR A 28 18.07 -3.99 -3.64
C THR A 28 18.87 -3.60 -2.40
N ASP A 29 19.34 -4.58 -1.63
CA ASP A 29 20.06 -4.35 -0.37
C ASP A 29 19.26 -3.47 0.58
N TYR A 30 17.93 -3.69 0.60
CA TYR A 30 17.02 -2.95 1.49
C TYR A 30 16.99 -1.44 1.23
N SER A 31 17.36 -1.01 0.02
CA SER A 31 17.32 0.40 -0.33
C SER A 31 15.88 0.96 -0.40
N LEU A 32 14.88 0.09 -0.48
CA LEU A 32 13.49 0.48 -0.56
C LEU A 32 12.79 0.54 0.81
N LEU A 33 13.54 0.35 1.92
CA LEU A 33 12.94 0.35 3.26
C LEU A 33 12.21 1.66 3.56
N SER A 34 12.71 2.79 3.08
CA SER A 34 12.06 4.07 3.31
C SER A 34 10.65 4.14 2.72
N LEU A 35 10.41 3.41 1.63
CA LEU A 35 9.08 3.34 1.01
C LEU A 35 8.14 2.41 1.77
N GLU A 36 8.69 1.52 2.60
CA GLU A 36 7.91 0.58 3.40
C GLU A 36 7.65 1.09 4.82
N TRP A 37 8.06 2.31 5.13
CA TRP A 37 7.95 2.88 6.48
C TRP A 37 6.57 2.74 7.13
N PRO A 38 5.44 2.99 6.43
CA PRO A 38 4.13 2.86 7.07
C PRO A 38 3.89 1.46 7.62
N GLY A 39 4.20 0.43 6.84
CA GLY A 39 4.02 -0.95 7.27
C GLY A 39 5.01 -1.37 8.34
N ILE A 40 6.28 -0.95 8.21
CA ILE A 40 7.32 -1.26 9.18
C ILE A 40 6.99 -0.64 10.53
N THR A 41 6.55 0.61 10.54
CA THR A 41 6.15 1.29 11.78
C THR A 41 5.00 0.56 12.46
N ALA A 42 3.97 0.16 11.70
CA ALA A 42 2.85 -0.60 12.25
C ALA A 42 3.30 -1.95 12.80
N ALA A 43 4.22 -2.63 12.11
CA ALA A 43 4.74 -3.91 12.56
C ALA A 43 5.44 -3.77 13.92
N TYR A 44 6.24 -2.73 14.08
CA TYR A 44 6.90 -2.48 15.37
C TYR A 44 5.91 -2.22 16.49
N LEU A 45 4.87 -1.45 16.22
CA LEU A 45 3.86 -1.13 17.23
C LEU A 45 3.09 -2.36 17.69
N PHE A 46 2.84 -3.30 16.80
CA PHE A 46 2.01 -4.46 17.10
C PHE A 46 2.81 -5.74 17.41
N TRP A 47 4.12 -5.72 17.23
CA TRP A 47 4.94 -6.93 17.38
C TRP A 47 4.79 -7.57 18.76
N GLY A 48 4.86 -6.78 19.81
CA GLY A 48 4.69 -7.30 21.17
C GLY A 48 3.30 -7.86 21.42
N VAL A 49 2.28 -7.30 20.76
CA VAL A 49 0.89 -7.75 20.91
C VAL A 49 0.68 -9.10 20.23
N VAL A 50 1.34 -9.34 19.09
CA VAL A 50 1.13 -10.55 18.30
C VAL A 50 2.17 -11.64 18.58
N GLY A 51 2.98 -11.48 19.64
CA GLY A 51 3.89 -12.53 20.11
C GLY A 51 5.25 -12.56 19.44
N GLY A 52 5.63 -11.54 18.69
CA GLY A 52 6.98 -11.41 18.13
C GLY A 52 7.29 -12.31 16.95
N SER A 53 6.29 -12.90 16.30
CA SER A 53 6.52 -13.74 15.12
C SER A 53 6.98 -12.88 13.93
N ALA A 54 8.10 -13.28 13.29
CA ALA A 54 8.60 -12.60 12.11
C ALA A 54 7.59 -12.65 10.96
N PHE A 55 6.91 -13.78 10.80
CA PHE A 55 5.89 -13.93 9.77
C PHE A 55 4.74 -12.94 9.98
N VAL A 56 4.28 -12.82 11.22
CA VAL A 56 3.18 -11.88 11.54
C VAL A 56 3.63 -10.44 11.32
N GLY A 57 4.88 -10.10 11.70
CA GLY A 57 5.43 -8.79 11.45
C GLY A 57 5.46 -8.43 9.96
N ILE A 58 5.90 -9.36 9.11
CA ILE A 58 5.92 -9.19 7.67
C ILE A 58 4.50 -9.02 7.13
N ALA A 59 3.55 -9.83 7.62
CA ALA A 59 2.15 -9.74 7.19
C ALA A 59 1.53 -8.39 7.56
N ILE A 60 1.80 -7.88 8.77
CA ILE A 60 1.33 -6.57 9.20
C ILE A 60 1.92 -5.48 8.30
N ALA A 61 3.23 -5.53 8.04
CA ALA A 61 3.89 -4.56 7.18
C ALA A 61 3.28 -4.56 5.77
N TRP A 62 3.04 -5.73 5.21
CA TRP A 62 2.43 -5.85 3.89
C TRP A 62 1.03 -5.26 3.85
N VAL A 63 0.18 -5.62 4.83
CA VAL A 63 -1.21 -5.13 4.88
C VAL A 63 -1.24 -3.61 5.02
N VAL A 64 -0.46 -3.04 5.93
CA VAL A 64 -0.46 -1.59 6.14
C VAL A 64 0.08 -0.87 4.92
N ASN A 65 1.16 -1.36 4.30
CA ASN A 65 1.67 -0.77 3.07
C ASN A 65 0.63 -0.84 1.94
N ALA A 66 -0.08 -1.96 1.82
CA ALA A 66 -1.14 -2.11 0.83
C ALA A 66 -2.26 -1.08 1.05
N ILE A 67 -2.67 -0.87 2.30
CA ILE A 67 -3.71 0.10 2.64
C ILE A 67 -3.24 1.52 2.35
N VAL A 68 -2.03 1.89 2.78
CA VAL A 68 -1.50 3.24 2.59
C VAL A 68 -1.35 3.58 1.11
N TYR A 69 -0.70 2.71 0.34
CA TYR A 69 -0.51 2.94 -1.09
C TYR A 69 -1.82 2.79 -1.86
N GLY A 70 -2.72 1.91 -1.40
CA GLY A 70 -4.05 1.80 -1.96
C GLY A 70 -4.87 3.08 -1.76
N ALA A 71 -4.80 3.67 -0.56
CA ALA A 71 -5.46 4.94 -0.28
C ALA A 71 -4.92 6.05 -1.16
N GLY A 72 -3.59 6.10 -1.36
CA GLY A 72 -2.97 7.06 -2.26
C GLY A 72 -3.45 6.88 -3.69
N ALA A 73 -3.49 5.64 -4.17
CA ALA A 73 -3.98 5.33 -5.51
C ALA A 73 -5.46 5.72 -5.67
N PHE A 74 -6.26 5.45 -4.65
CA PHE A 74 -7.69 5.83 -4.64
C PHE A 74 -7.83 7.35 -4.79
N ALA A 75 -7.07 8.11 -4.00
CA ALA A 75 -7.11 9.58 -4.07
C ALA A 75 -6.72 10.08 -5.46
N VAL A 76 -5.66 9.52 -6.07
CA VAL A 76 -5.24 9.90 -7.41
C VAL A 76 -6.31 9.57 -8.44
N LEU A 77 -6.90 8.38 -8.36
CA LEU A 77 -7.93 7.96 -9.31
C LEU A 77 -9.18 8.81 -9.20
N ILE A 78 -9.60 9.18 -8.00
CA ILE A 78 -10.75 10.07 -7.78
C ILE A 78 -10.45 11.45 -8.35
N PHE A 79 -9.25 11.97 -8.11
CA PHE A 79 -8.82 13.25 -8.65
C PHE A 79 -8.87 13.25 -10.18
N LEU A 80 -8.32 12.22 -10.81
CA LEU A 80 -8.34 12.08 -12.27
C LEU A 80 -9.76 11.99 -12.80
N LYS A 81 -10.64 11.26 -12.11
CA LYS A 81 -12.05 11.17 -12.50
C LYS A 81 -12.70 12.54 -12.51
N LEU A 82 -12.46 13.35 -11.46
CA LEU A 82 -13.02 14.70 -11.37
C LEU A 82 -12.47 15.61 -12.44
N VAL A 83 -11.17 15.52 -12.75
CA VAL A 83 -10.53 16.32 -13.80
C VAL A 83 -11.13 15.96 -15.16
N ILE A 84 -11.27 14.69 -15.47
CA ILE A 84 -11.83 14.23 -16.74
C ILE A 84 -13.27 14.70 -16.90
N ARG A 85 -14.06 14.67 -15.84
CA ARG A 85 -15.43 15.16 -15.86
C ARG A 85 -15.52 16.67 -16.12
N ALA A 86 -14.54 17.42 -15.65
CA ALA A 86 -14.50 18.87 -15.81
C ALA A 86 -13.99 19.31 -17.18
N LEU A 87 -13.38 18.41 -17.96
CA LEU A 87 -12.88 18.75 -19.29
C LEU A 87 -14.02 18.96 -20.28
N PRO A 88 -13.90 19.94 -21.19
CA PRO A 88 -14.89 20.15 -22.24
C PRO A 88 -14.93 18.93 -23.16
N LYS A 89 -16.15 18.54 -23.54
CA LYS A 89 -16.34 17.42 -24.45
C LYS A 89 -16.24 17.87 -25.89
#